data_437b162f615c0a07bfaf89b225f0ee43
#
_entry.id   437b162f615c0a07bfaf89b225f0ee43
#
_cell.length_a   1.000
_cell.length_b   1.000
_cell.length_c   1.000
_cell.angle_alpha   90.00
_cell.angle_beta   90.00
_cell.angle_gamma   90.00
#
_symmetry.space_group_name_H-M   'P 1'
#
loop_
_entity.id
_entity.type
_entity.pdbx_description
1 polymer ?
#
loop_
_entity_poly.entity_id
_entity_poly.type
_entity_poly.pdbx_seq_one_letter_code
_entity_poly.pdbx_strand_id
1 'polypeptide(L)'
;FEKDKIKQLKHVCFNATDFSFGLTYRFQNTGYFGNNPLYKNNQAEVNALRNQVELGDAIASSSCFPVGFEPLVFPDDYFKDHQDAAYKNLKQLDDFINGVGIMDGGIADNQGIGSMMLINDRIGDGLDLIIVNDVGSYKMKPWQQDTTKVGKSSTVKRVVNKMLQYFTIKPLYWITLALGLVILLLNNMHVFGSQAYSGMYIFGGVVLGMGLLLTVFGLVASVIKSAALSKLRTIFKKNVPEPLLDDVLTFQKLDISLVQQMLANRFTSALTMINDVFLKQMRRLNYDLFYSKDKLKNKRIVALPFLGHR
;
A
#
# COMPACT_ATOMS: atom_id res chain seq x y z
N PHE A 1 6.23 31.21 0.71
CA PHE A 1 6.85 32.09 -0.30
C PHE A 1 6.74 33.53 0.15
N GLU A 2 7.83 34.14 0.56
CA GLU A 2 7.88 35.59 0.80
C GLU A 2 7.78 36.31 -0.55
N LYS A 3 6.59 36.83 -0.85
CA LYS A 3 6.29 37.51 -2.12
C LYS A 3 7.27 38.65 -2.46
N ASP A 4 7.90 39.22 -1.45
CA ASP A 4 8.78 40.38 -1.64
C ASP A 4 10.19 40.02 -2.09
N LYS A 5 10.61 38.76 -1.96
CA LYS A 5 11.96 38.32 -2.35
C LYS A 5 12.01 37.73 -3.77
N ILE A 6 10.86 37.25 -4.32
CA ILE A 6 10.81 36.62 -5.65
C ILE A 6 9.89 37.43 -6.57
N LYS A 7 10.36 38.61 -6.99
CA LYS A 7 9.58 39.50 -7.87
C LYS A 7 9.26 38.93 -9.25
N GLN A 8 9.98 37.90 -9.71
CA GLN A 8 9.86 37.35 -11.06
C GLN A 8 8.86 36.17 -11.16
N LEU A 9 8.61 35.45 -10.08
CA LEU A 9 7.68 34.32 -10.06
C LEU A 9 6.31 34.77 -9.56
N LYS A 10 5.40 35.09 -10.46
CA LYS A 10 4.03 35.50 -10.13
C LYS A 10 3.13 34.31 -9.74
N HIS A 11 3.29 33.20 -10.44
CA HIS A 11 2.49 31.99 -10.26
C HIS A 11 3.39 30.79 -10.05
N VAL A 12 3.15 30.05 -8.98
CA VAL A 12 3.86 28.82 -8.65
C VAL A 12 2.81 27.76 -8.33
N CYS A 13 2.96 26.57 -8.90
CA CYS A 13 2.09 25.44 -8.66
C CYS A 13 2.90 24.17 -8.56
N PHE A 14 2.72 23.42 -7.48
CA PHE A 14 3.17 22.03 -7.34
C PHE A 14 1.95 21.15 -7.54
N ASN A 15 2.02 20.25 -8.52
CA ASN A 15 0.94 19.32 -8.78
C ASN A 15 1.09 18.10 -7.88
N ALA A 16 -0.02 17.66 -7.35
CA ALA A 16 -0.20 16.38 -6.71
C ALA A 16 -1.49 15.74 -7.23
N THR A 17 -1.77 14.53 -6.83
CA THR A 17 -3.01 13.82 -7.18
C THR A 17 -3.83 13.56 -5.94
N ASP A 18 -5.08 13.97 -5.96
CA ASP A 18 -6.08 13.58 -4.99
C ASP A 18 -6.40 12.09 -5.20
N PHE A 19 -5.98 11.28 -4.26
CA PHE A 19 -6.08 9.82 -4.36
C PHE A 19 -7.51 9.32 -4.15
N SER A 20 -8.37 10.11 -3.51
CA SER A 20 -9.77 9.76 -3.27
C SER A 20 -10.60 9.86 -4.55
N PHE A 21 -10.28 10.84 -5.41
CA PHE A 21 -11.08 11.17 -6.59
C PHE A 21 -10.31 11.05 -7.92
N GLY A 22 -8.99 10.82 -7.88
CA GLY A 22 -8.16 10.72 -9.09
C GLY A 22 -8.02 12.03 -9.85
N LEU A 23 -8.14 13.17 -9.19
CA LEU A 23 -8.07 14.49 -9.79
C LEU A 23 -6.79 15.21 -9.39
N THR A 24 -6.36 16.17 -10.22
CA THR A 24 -5.18 16.99 -9.91
C THR A 24 -5.42 17.83 -8.68
N TYR A 25 -4.57 17.67 -7.66
CA TYR A 25 -4.48 18.53 -6.49
C TYR A 25 -3.37 19.56 -6.70
N ARG A 26 -3.65 20.84 -6.45
CA ARG A 26 -2.73 21.94 -6.74
C ARG A 26 -2.34 22.70 -5.50
N PHE A 27 -1.07 22.62 -5.13
CA PHE A 27 -0.45 23.52 -4.17
C PHE A 27 0.02 24.76 -4.91
N GLN A 28 -0.79 25.81 -4.93
CA GLN A 28 -0.50 27.00 -5.72
C GLN A 28 -0.75 28.28 -4.93
N ASN A 29 0.07 29.31 -5.25
CA ASN A 29 0.00 30.61 -4.58
C ASN A 29 -1.13 31.50 -5.10
N THR A 30 -1.70 31.19 -6.26
CA THR A 30 -2.78 31.97 -6.88
C THR A 30 -3.88 31.06 -7.41
N GLY A 31 -5.11 31.54 -7.42
CA GLY A 31 -6.26 30.75 -7.84
C GLY A 31 -6.72 29.75 -6.78
N TYR A 32 -7.38 28.71 -7.21
CA TYR A 32 -7.92 27.69 -6.31
C TYR A 32 -6.84 26.76 -5.79
N PHE A 33 -6.81 26.59 -4.48
CA PHE A 33 -5.94 25.63 -3.82
C PHE A 33 -6.65 24.26 -3.75
N GLY A 34 -5.90 23.17 -3.89
CA GLY A 34 -6.45 21.83 -3.83
C GLY A 34 -7.17 21.37 -5.10
N ASN A 35 -8.20 20.57 -4.93
CA ASN A 35 -9.03 20.02 -6.00
C ASN A 35 -10.29 20.87 -6.21
N ASN A 36 -10.18 21.94 -7.00
CA ASN A 36 -11.25 22.90 -7.20
C ASN A 36 -12.61 22.31 -7.62
N PRO A 37 -12.71 21.33 -8.53
CA PRO A 37 -14.02 20.83 -8.95
C PRO A 37 -14.86 20.29 -7.82
N LEU A 38 -14.24 19.59 -6.85
CA LEU A 38 -14.93 18.96 -5.74
C LEU A 38 -15.05 19.87 -4.51
N TYR A 39 -14.05 20.72 -4.27
CA TYR A 39 -14.05 21.60 -3.10
C TYR A 39 -14.69 22.98 -3.38
N LYS A 40 -15.44 23.10 -4.46
CA LYS A 40 -16.02 24.38 -4.88
C LYS A 40 -16.85 25.04 -3.79
N ASN A 41 -17.61 24.28 -3.05
CA ASN A 41 -18.45 24.78 -1.97
C ASN A 41 -17.66 25.10 -0.68
N ASN A 42 -16.48 24.49 -0.51
CA ASN A 42 -15.64 24.60 0.69
C ASN A 42 -14.31 25.31 0.37
N GLN A 43 -14.26 26.03 -0.73
CA GLN A 43 -13.02 26.62 -1.24
C GLN A 43 -12.47 27.76 -0.34
N ALA A 44 -13.35 28.44 0.39
CA ALA A 44 -12.95 29.48 1.31
C ALA A 44 -12.13 28.89 2.47
N GLU A 45 -12.61 27.80 3.07
CA GLU A 45 -11.95 27.06 4.14
C GLU A 45 -10.63 26.48 3.68
N VAL A 46 -10.63 25.81 2.52
CA VAL A 46 -9.41 25.24 1.93
C VAL A 46 -8.38 26.31 1.60
N ASN A 47 -8.80 27.47 1.05
CA ASN A 47 -7.89 28.60 0.79
C ASN A 47 -7.35 29.26 2.06
N ALA A 48 -8.11 29.30 3.15
CA ALA A 48 -7.64 29.84 4.42
C ALA A 48 -6.42 29.05 4.95
N LEU A 49 -6.36 27.75 4.65
CA LEU A 49 -5.27 26.88 5.05
C LEU A 49 -4.04 26.95 4.14
N ARG A 50 -4.15 27.54 2.95
CA ARG A 50 -3.04 27.63 1.98
C ARG A 50 -1.73 28.13 2.57
N ASN A 51 -1.79 29.16 3.41
CA ASN A 51 -0.62 29.79 3.98
C ASN A 51 0.03 28.99 5.12
N GLN A 52 -0.66 27.96 5.61
CA GLN A 52 -0.19 27.09 6.70
C GLN A 52 0.53 25.85 6.16
N VAL A 53 0.29 25.49 4.89
CA VAL A 53 0.97 24.34 4.25
C VAL A 53 2.44 24.69 4.01
N GLU A 54 3.33 23.87 4.51
CA GLU A 54 4.76 24.03 4.31
C GLU A 54 5.16 23.65 2.87
N LEU A 55 6.17 24.31 2.33
CA LEU A 55 6.68 23.98 1.00
C LEU A 55 7.24 22.57 0.92
N GLY A 56 7.84 22.09 2.04
CA GLY A 56 8.35 20.72 2.15
C GLY A 56 7.26 19.68 1.93
N ASP A 57 6.08 19.89 2.55
CA ASP A 57 4.95 18.97 2.43
C ASP A 57 4.36 18.98 1.01
N ALA A 58 4.28 20.15 0.38
CA ALA A 58 3.85 20.26 -1.01
C ALA A 58 4.80 19.52 -1.98
N ILE A 59 6.11 19.63 -1.77
CA ILE A 59 7.11 18.90 -2.58
C ILE A 59 7.06 17.41 -2.29
N ALA A 60 6.97 17.01 -1.01
CA ALA A 60 6.86 15.60 -0.62
C ALA A 60 5.64 14.95 -1.26
N SER A 61 4.48 15.61 -1.22
CA SER A 61 3.25 15.13 -1.87
C SER A 61 3.39 15.00 -3.37
N SER A 62 4.01 16.02 -4.01
CA SER A 62 4.23 16.04 -5.47
C SER A 62 5.15 14.92 -5.95
N SER A 63 5.99 14.38 -5.08
CA SER A 63 6.94 13.29 -5.35
C SER A 63 6.61 11.97 -4.65
N CYS A 64 5.45 11.89 -4.00
CA CYS A 64 5.00 10.70 -3.28
C CYS A 64 4.54 9.61 -4.25
N PHE A 65 5.52 8.89 -4.82
CA PHE A 65 5.30 7.90 -5.86
C PHE A 65 4.55 6.66 -5.32
N PRO A 66 3.49 6.19 -6.00
CA PRO A 66 2.74 5.00 -5.61
C PRO A 66 3.65 3.77 -5.47
N VAL A 67 3.33 2.91 -4.51
CA VAL A 67 4.10 1.70 -4.15
C VAL A 67 5.39 2.01 -3.36
N GLY A 68 6.05 3.16 -3.59
CA GLY A 68 7.23 3.55 -2.81
C GLY A 68 6.88 4.27 -1.52
N PHE A 69 5.77 4.98 -1.51
CA PHE A 69 5.34 5.81 -0.39
C PHE A 69 3.84 5.67 -0.13
N GLU A 70 3.45 5.91 1.12
CA GLU A 70 2.05 6.06 1.48
C GLU A 70 1.55 7.46 1.12
N PRO A 71 0.25 7.64 0.79
CA PRO A 71 -0.33 8.96 0.59
C PRO A 71 -0.19 9.84 1.82
N LEU A 72 0.17 11.11 1.65
CA LEU A 72 0.02 12.09 2.72
C LEU A 72 -1.46 12.44 2.85
N VAL A 73 -1.96 12.51 4.09
CA VAL A 73 -3.38 12.76 4.37
C VAL A 73 -3.62 14.24 4.63
N PHE A 74 -4.34 14.90 3.73
CA PHE A 74 -4.76 16.28 3.94
C PHE A 74 -6.10 16.33 4.70
N PRO A 75 -6.27 17.16 5.74
CA PRO A 75 -5.30 18.13 6.24
C PRO A 75 -4.35 17.59 7.33
N ASP A 76 -4.50 16.34 7.76
CA ASP A 76 -3.91 15.81 8.99
C ASP A 76 -2.36 15.89 9.01
N ASP A 77 -1.70 15.54 7.91
CA ASP A 77 -0.24 15.54 7.81
C ASP A 77 0.36 16.91 7.48
N TYR A 78 -0.49 17.91 7.19
CA TYR A 78 -0.05 19.23 6.73
C TYR A 78 -0.11 20.31 7.81
N PHE A 79 -0.77 20.04 8.92
CA PHE A 79 -0.98 20.99 10.00
C PHE A 79 -0.33 20.51 11.28
N LYS A 80 0.54 21.37 11.84
CA LYS A 80 1.22 21.08 13.11
C LYS A 80 0.27 21.23 14.30
N ASP A 81 -0.65 22.18 14.21
CA ASP A 81 -1.63 22.47 15.28
C ASP A 81 -3.02 22.01 14.87
N HIS A 82 -3.40 20.83 15.33
CA HIS A 82 -4.75 20.29 15.14
C HIS A 82 -5.81 20.98 16.04
N GLN A 83 -5.39 21.91 16.89
CA GLN A 83 -6.30 22.73 17.67
C GLN A 83 -6.70 24.02 16.95
N ASP A 84 -6.03 24.37 15.85
CA ASP A 84 -6.38 25.52 15.02
C ASP A 84 -7.85 25.46 14.59
N ALA A 85 -8.53 26.62 14.64
CA ALA A 85 -9.94 26.72 14.29
C ALA A 85 -10.19 26.37 12.82
N ALA A 86 -9.28 26.76 11.91
CA ALA A 86 -9.43 26.46 10.49
C ALA A 86 -9.28 24.97 10.21
N TYR A 87 -8.35 24.29 10.89
CA TYR A 87 -8.24 22.82 10.83
C TYR A 87 -9.53 22.15 11.30
N LYS A 88 -10.05 22.53 12.49
CA LYS A 88 -11.27 21.96 13.04
C LYS A 88 -12.49 22.18 12.16
N ASN A 89 -12.62 23.38 11.60
CA ASN A 89 -13.72 23.70 10.68
C ASN A 89 -13.64 22.81 9.42
N LEU A 90 -12.44 22.62 8.87
CA LEU A 90 -12.25 21.75 7.71
C LEU A 90 -12.59 20.28 8.02
N LYS A 91 -12.19 19.77 9.19
CA LYS A 91 -12.48 18.40 9.63
C LYS A 91 -13.98 18.14 9.92
N GLN A 92 -14.81 19.17 10.01
CA GLN A 92 -16.27 19.04 10.13
C GLN A 92 -16.94 18.84 8.76
N LEU A 93 -16.24 19.09 7.67
CA LEU A 93 -16.78 18.91 6.32
C LEU A 93 -16.70 17.42 5.92
N ASP A 94 -17.76 16.90 5.33
CA ASP A 94 -17.89 15.48 4.95
C ASP A 94 -16.70 15.00 4.09
N ASP A 95 -16.21 15.84 3.17
CA ASP A 95 -15.10 15.51 2.28
C ASP A 95 -13.76 15.33 3.04
N PHE A 96 -13.60 15.93 4.22
CA PHE A 96 -12.34 15.96 4.97
C PHE A 96 -12.38 15.24 6.31
N ILE A 97 -13.51 14.68 6.71
CA ILE A 97 -13.68 14.02 8.01
C ILE A 97 -12.66 12.89 8.22
N ASN A 98 -12.40 12.11 7.16
CA ASN A 98 -11.41 11.03 7.15
C ASN A 98 -10.07 11.47 6.51
N GLY A 99 -9.97 12.73 6.10
CA GLY A 99 -8.86 13.24 5.31
C GLY A 99 -8.87 12.76 3.85
N VAL A 100 -8.08 13.43 3.04
CA VAL A 100 -7.91 13.14 1.60
C VAL A 100 -6.47 12.74 1.35
N GLY A 101 -6.24 11.55 0.83
CA GLY A 101 -4.90 11.07 0.46
C GLY A 101 -4.35 11.86 -0.72
N ILE A 102 -3.15 12.39 -0.59
CA ILE A 102 -2.44 13.15 -1.63
C ILE A 102 -1.20 12.40 -2.05
N MET A 103 -1.02 12.21 -3.35
CA MET A 103 0.09 11.47 -3.95
C MET A 103 0.73 12.24 -5.11
N ASP A 104 1.72 11.60 -5.73
CA ASP A 104 2.50 12.09 -6.87
C ASP A 104 1.63 12.79 -7.94
N GLY A 105 2.05 13.98 -8.31
CA GLY A 105 1.41 14.77 -9.36
C GLY A 105 1.51 14.15 -10.76
N GLY A 106 2.49 13.27 -10.95
CA GLY A 106 2.70 12.56 -12.21
C GLY A 106 1.55 11.63 -12.60
N ILE A 107 0.72 11.23 -11.65
CA ILE A 107 -0.46 10.39 -11.92
C ILE A 107 -1.50 11.15 -12.75
N ALA A 108 -1.79 12.41 -12.40
CA ALA A 108 -2.84 13.21 -13.04
C ALA A 108 -2.29 14.23 -14.06
N ASP A 109 -1.21 14.94 -13.75
CA ASP A 109 -0.64 16.02 -14.58
C ASP A 109 0.89 16.11 -14.43
N ASN A 110 1.59 15.13 -14.97
CA ASN A 110 3.05 14.97 -14.80
C ASN A 110 3.87 16.17 -15.31
N GLN A 111 3.46 16.77 -16.42
CA GLN A 111 4.16 17.90 -17.01
C GLN A 111 3.62 19.26 -16.55
N GLY A 112 2.59 19.28 -15.70
CA GLY A 112 1.94 20.51 -15.26
C GLY A 112 1.15 21.23 -16.37
N ILE A 113 0.87 20.54 -17.48
CA ILE A 113 0.21 21.13 -18.67
C ILE A 113 -1.20 21.60 -18.33
N GLY A 114 -1.97 20.79 -17.60
CA GLY A 114 -3.32 21.16 -17.16
C GLY A 114 -3.30 22.39 -16.27
N SER A 115 -2.35 22.47 -15.36
CA SER A 115 -2.17 23.62 -14.46
C SER A 115 -1.76 24.88 -15.22
N MET A 116 -0.85 24.75 -16.19
CA MET A 116 -0.44 25.89 -17.05
C MET A 116 -1.58 26.39 -17.92
N MET A 117 -2.40 25.52 -18.47
CA MET A 117 -3.60 25.93 -19.23
C MET A 117 -4.58 26.71 -18.37
N LEU A 118 -4.79 26.29 -17.11
CA LEU A 118 -5.65 27.03 -16.16
C LEU A 118 -5.07 28.40 -15.78
N ILE A 119 -3.75 28.50 -15.64
CA ILE A 119 -3.07 29.78 -15.40
C ILE A 119 -3.25 30.69 -16.62
N ASN A 120 -3.02 30.20 -17.84
CA ASN A 120 -3.20 30.94 -19.06
C ASN A 120 -4.64 31.48 -19.22
N ASP A 121 -5.65 30.66 -18.89
CA ASP A 121 -7.05 31.06 -18.99
C ASP A 121 -7.46 32.10 -17.92
N ARG A 122 -6.69 32.23 -16.83
CA ARG A 122 -6.91 33.22 -15.74
C ARG A 122 -6.22 34.56 -15.99
N ILE A 123 -5.14 34.58 -16.75
CA ILE A 123 -4.43 35.80 -17.13
C ILE A 123 -5.15 36.40 -18.33
N GLY A 124 -5.64 37.65 -18.21
CA GLY A 124 -6.48 38.29 -19.24
C GLY A 124 -5.89 38.24 -20.64
N ASP A 125 -4.59 38.56 -20.78
CA ASP A 125 -3.86 38.53 -22.06
C ASP A 125 -3.25 37.14 -22.36
N GLY A 126 -3.36 36.20 -21.42
CA GLY A 126 -2.75 34.89 -21.48
C GLY A 126 -1.22 34.94 -21.27
N LEU A 127 -0.58 33.79 -21.45
CA LEU A 127 0.88 33.66 -21.41
C LEU A 127 1.44 33.89 -22.81
N ASP A 128 2.58 34.59 -22.91
CA ASP A 128 3.27 34.83 -24.19
C ASP A 128 3.96 33.58 -24.70
N LEU A 129 4.51 32.78 -23.83
CA LEU A 129 5.23 31.54 -24.14
C LEU A 129 5.03 30.49 -23.06
N ILE A 130 4.78 29.25 -23.47
CA ILE A 130 4.71 28.08 -22.60
C ILE A 130 5.82 27.12 -23.02
N ILE A 131 6.75 26.84 -22.10
CA ILE A 131 7.82 25.86 -22.30
C ILE A 131 7.50 24.64 -21.44
N VAL A 132 7.34 23.49 -22.09
CA VAL A 132 7.15 22.21 -21.42
C VAL A 132 8.45 21.41 -21.50
N ASN A 133 9.04 21.14 -20.34
CA ASN A 133 10.23 20.27 -20.25
C ASN A 133 9.77 18.85 -19.89
N ASP A 134 9.77 17.96 -20.89
CA ASP A 134 9.33 16.58 -20.73
C ASP A 134 10.49 15.60 -20.81
N VAL A 135 10.82 14.98 -19.67
CA VAL A 135 11.89 13.98 -19.54
C VAL A 135 11.44 12.55 -19.86
N GLY A 136 10.17 12.35 -20.17
CA GLY A 136 9.61 11.02 -20.39
C GLY A 136 9.98 10.39 -21.72
N SER A 137 10.30 9.10 -21.70
CA SER A 137 10.51 8.30 -22.92
C SER A 137 9.19 7.88 -23.56
N TYR A 138 9.07 8.07 -24.89
CA TYR A 138 7.94 7.53 -25.65
C TYR A 138 8.08 6.03 -25.92
N LYS A 139 9.31 5.50 -25.91
CA LYS A 139 9.57 4.08 -26.17
C LYS A 139 9.52 3.31 -24.85
N MET A 140 8.80 2.22 -24.86
CA MET A 140 8.78 1.24 -23.78
C MET A 140 9.54 0.01 -24.23
N LYS A 141 10.25 -0.63 -23.29
CA LYS A 141 10.68 -2.01 -23.53
C LYS A 141 9.43 -2.90 -23.55
N PRO A 142 9.29 -3.82 -24.51
CA PRO A 142 8.17 -4.75 -24.48
C PRO A 142 8.22 -5.55 -23.19
N TRP A 143 7.05 -5.72 -22.57
CA TRP A 143 6.94 -6.58 -21.40
C TRP A 143 7.27 -8.02 -21.79
N GLN A 144 8.14 -8.65 -21.03
CA GLN A 144 8.50 -10.05 -21.22
C GLN A 144 8.23 -10.77 -19.90
N GLN A 145 7.52 -11.88 -20.01
CA GLN A 145 7.35 -12.78 -18.90
C GLN A 145 8.70 -13.40 -18.52
N ASP A 146 8.96 -13.50 -17.23
CA ASP A 146 10.09 -14.30 -16.76
C ASP A 146 9.80 -15.80 -17.00
N THR A 147 10.50 -16.35 -17.96
CA THR A 147 10.39 -17.76 -18.38
C THR A 147 11.53 -18.62 -17.81
N THR A 148 12.31 -18.10 -16.85
CA THR A 148 13.35 -18.89 -16.20
C THR A 148 12.76 -20.17 -15.64
N LYS A 149 13.41 -21.31 -15.95
CA LYS A 149 12.95 -22.61 -15.46
C LYS A 149 13.03 -22.63 -13.93
N VAL A 150 11.88 -22.72 -13.30
CA VAL A 150 11.80 -22.81 -11.85
C VAL A 150 12.23 -24.20 -11.41
N GLY A 151 13.20 -24.29 -10.51
CA GLY A 151 13.60 -25.57 -9.92
C GLY A 151 12.45 -26.26 -9.20
N LYS A 152 12.45 -27.59 -9.21
CA LYS A 152 11.44 -28.38 -8.48
C LYS A 152 11.46 -28.00 -7.01
N SER A 153 10.34 -27.57 -6.48
CA SER A 153 10.15 -27.23 -5.06
C SER A 153 9.03 -28.08 -4.44
N SER A 154 8.83 -27.93 -3.15
CA SER A 154 7.70 -28.58 -2.50
C SER A 154 6.38 -27.97 -2.94
N THR A 155 5.36 -28.79 -3.14
CA THR A 155 4.01 -28.30 -3.44
C THR A 155 3.44 -27.49 -2.29
N VAL A 156 2.63 -26.48 -2.61
CA VAL A 156 1.95 -25.63 -1.61
C VAL A 156 1.24 -26.48 -0.56
N LYS A 157 0.51 -27.51 -0.99
CA LYS A 157 -0.18 -28.46 -0.09
C LYS A 157 0.78 -29.12 0.91
N ARG A 158 1.97 -29.54 0.46
CA ARG A 158 2.95 -30.22 1.33
C ARG A 158 3.50 -29.28 2.40
N VAL A 159 3.82 -28.04 2.03
CA VAL A 159 4.34 -27.04 2.97
C VAL A 159 3.27 -26.60 3.96
N VAL A 160 2.06 -26.33 3.49
CA VAL A 160 0.92 -26.00 4.36
C VAL A 160 0.63 -27.15 5.33
N ASN A 161 0.59 -28.38 4.85
CA ASN A 161 0.36 -29.53 5.71
C ASN A 161 1.50 -29.70 6.74
N LYS A 162 2.76 -29.50 6.33
CA LYS A 162 3.89 -29.55 7.25
C LYS A 162 3.81 -28.47 8.32
N MET A 163 3.46 -27.24 7.94
CA MET A 163 3.22 -26.16 8.91
C MET A 163 2.06 -26.50 9.85
N LEU A 164 0.94 -26.98 9.33
CA LEU A 164 -0.21 -27.35 10.14
C LEU A 164 0.05 -28.53 11.09
N GLN A 165 1.02 -29.39 10.80
CA GLN A 165 1.44 -30.46 11.69
C GLN A 165 2.10 -29.95 12.99
N TYR A 166 2.72 -28.76 12.96
CA TYR A 166 3.26 -28.14 14.19
C TYR A 166 2.15 -27.69 15.15
N PHE A 167 0.95 -27.41 14.64
CA PHE A 167 -0.21 -27.00 15.43
C PHE A 167 -1.17 -28.15 15.73
N THR A 168 -0.69 -29.40 15.74
CA THR A 168 -1.47 -30.58 16.12
C THR A 168 -0.92 -31.15 17.41
N ILE A 169 -1.83 -31.65 18.25
CA ILE A 169 -1.46 -32.38 19.47
C ILE A 169 -0.74 -33.65 19.05
N LYS A 170 0.48 -33.84 19.54
CA LYS A 170 1.26 -35.05 19.28
C LYS A 170 0.98 -36.09 20.34
N PRO A 171 0.94 -37.37 19.99
CA PRO A 171 0.77 -38.46 20.97
C PRO A 171 1.79 -38.39 22.10
N LEU A 172 2.99 -37.89 21.80
CA LEU A 172 4.07 -37.70 22.76
C LEU A 172 3.65 -36.86 23.97
N TYR A 173 2.77 -35.85 23.79
CA TYR A 173 2.31 -34.99 24.88
C TYR A 173 1.49 -35.78 25.92
N TRP A 174 0.62 -36.67 25.46
CA TRP A 174 -0.16 -37.55 26.31
C TRP A 174 0.72 -38.61 26.98
N ILE A 175 1.72 -39.15 26.26
CA ILE A 175 2.68 -40.12 26.79
C ILE A 175 3.49 -39.51 27.92
N THR A 176 4.03 -38.29 27.74
CA THR A 176 4.79 -37.61 28.80
C THR A 176 3.94 -37.29 30.03
N LEU A 177 2.71 -36.87 29.84
CA LEU A 177 1.77 -36.63 30.93
C LEU A 177 1.45 -37.94 31.70
N ALA A 178 1.13 -39.00 30.97
CA ALA A 178 0.84 -40.33 31.55
C ALA A 178 2.07 -40.89 32.30
N LEU A 179 3.28 -40.77 31.71
CA LEU A 179 4.52 -41.21 32.31
C LEU A 179 4.80 -40.52 33.64
N GLY A 180 4.63 -39.19 33.68
CA GLY A 180 4.81 -38.42 34.92
C GLY A 180 3.83 -38.87 36.02
N LEU A 181 2.57 -39.10 35.64
CA LEU A 181 1.54 -39.59 36.56
C LEU A 181 1.90 -41.02 37.08
N VAL A 182 2.30 -41.92 36.19
CA VAL A 182 2.68 -43.29 36.56
C VAL A 182 3.89 -43.30 37.51
N ILE A 183 4.91 -42.48 37.26
CA ILE A 183 6.09 -42.37 38.16
C ILE A 183 5.63 -41.91 39.57
N LEU A 184 4.77 -40.91 39.67
CA LEU A 184 4.26 -40.47 40.94
C LEU A 184 3.46 -41.50 41.68
N LEU A 185 2.57 -42.23 40.97
CA LEU A 185 1.76 -43.30 41.54
C LEU A 185 2.63 -44.46 42.02
N LEU A 186 3.57 -44.95 41.25
CA LEU A 186 4.48 -46.03 41.62
C LEU A 186 5.34 -45.66 42.81
N ASN A 187 5.81 -44.42 42.90
CA ASN A 187 6.55 -43.92 44.06
C ASN A 187 5.67 -43.87 45.32
N ASN A 188 4.42 -43.45 45.20
CA ASN A 188 3.47 -43.40 46.29
C ASN A 188 3.08 -44.82 46.79
N MET A 189 3.02 -45.80 45.87
CA MET A 189 2.76 -47.21 46.22
C MET A 189 3.99 -47.94 46.74
N HIS A 190 5.10 -47.25 47.01
CA HIS A 190 6.33 -47.79 47.55
C HIS A 190 6.98 -48.92 46.72
N VAL A 191 6.70 -48.94 45.40
CA VAL A 191 7.19 -50.01 44.46
C VAL A 191 8.72 -49.97 44.36
N PHE A 192 9.33 -48.80 44.54
CA PHE A 192 10.79 -48.60 44.45
C PHE A 192 11.56 -48.83 45.74
N GLY A 193 10.86 -49.09 46.89
CA GLY A 193 11.51 -49.33 48.19
C GLY A 193 10.55 -49.20 49.35
N SER A 194 11.03 -49.38 50.59
CA SER A 194 10.24 -49.36 51.83
C SER A 194 9.64 -47.98 52.16
N GLN A 195 10.15 -46.93 51.53
CA GLN A 195 9.66 -45.53 51.68
C GLN A 195 9.67 -44.82 50.30
N ALA A 196 8.75 -43.83 50.16
CA ALA A 196 8.70 -43.02 48.96
C ALA A 196 9.92 -42.12 48.83
N TYR A 197 10.57 -42.08 47.70
CA TYR A 197 11.76 -41.29 47.45
C TYR A 197 11.39 -39.85 47.05
N SER A 198 11.93 -38.85 47.77
CA SER A 198 11.73 -37.41 47.48
C SER A 198 12.22 -37.03 46.06
N GLY A 199 13.33 -37.62 45.59
CA GLY A 199 13.83 -37.41 44.25
C GLY A 199 12.89 -37.89 43.14
N MET A 200 12.18 -39.00 43.37
CA MET A 200 11.18 -39.53 42.44
C MET A 200 9.93 -38.63 42.38
N TYR A 201 9.51 -38.00 43.46
CA TYR A 201 8.45 -37.01 43.45
C TYR A 201 8.85 -35.78 42.64
N ILE A 202 10.05 -35.26 42.80
CA ILE A 202 10.55 -34.13 42.01
C ILE A 202 10.63 -34.52 40.54
N PHE A 203 11.25 -35.64 40.21
CA PHE A 203 11.35 -36.09 38.81
C PHE A 203 9.99 -36.35 38.18
N GLY A 204 9.10 -37.08 38.82
CA GLY A 204 7.75 -37.34 38.33
C GLY A 204 6.93 -36.05 38.17
N GLY A 205 7.07 -35.11 39.12
CA GLY A 205 6.45 -33.78 39.09
C GLY A 205 6.94 -32.95 37.91
N VAL A 206 8.24 -32.93 37.62
CA VAL A 206 8.80 -32.23 36.44
C VAL A 206 8.29 -32.85 35.15
N VAL A 207 8.30 -34.17 35.01
CA VAL A 207 7.81 -34.85 33.81
C VAL A 207 6.32 -34.60 33.59
N LEU A 208 5.50 -34.68 34.66
CA LEU A 208 4.09 -34.40 34.64
C LEU A 208 3.82 -32.94 34.28
N GLY A 209 4.52 -31.98 34.87
CA GLY A 209 4.45 -30.55 34.57
C GLY A 209 4.78 -30.26 33.11
N MET A 210 5.86 -30.84 32.58
CA MET A 210 6.19 -30.71 31.15
C MET A 210 5.09 -31.30 30.26
N GLY A 211 4.58 -32.49 30.60
CA GLY A 211 3.48 -33.13 29.87
C GLY A 211 2.22 -32.27 29.85
N LEU A 212 1.89 -31.63 30.99
CA LEU A 212 0.75 -30.75 31.13
C LEU A 212 0.93 -29.47 30.28
N LEU A 213 2.08 -28.83 30.36
CA LEU A 213 2.39 -27.63 29.56
C LEU A 213 2.34 -27.94 28.06
N LEU A 214 2.93 -29.04 27.61
CA LEU A 214 2.90 -29.45 26.20
C LEU A 214 1.46 -29.76 25.74
N THR A 215 0.64 -30.38 26.56
CA THR A 215 -0.74 -30.70 26.24
C THR A 215 -1.61 -29.45 26.13
N VAL A 216 -1.48 -28.53 27.11
CA VAL A 216 -2.19 -27.24 27.09
C VAL A 216 -1.77 -26.42 25.86
N PHE A 217 -0.47 -26.33 25.59
CA PHE A 217 0.04 -25.65 24.40
C PHE A 217 -0.54 -26.27 23.11
N GLY A 218 -0.52 -27.60 23.01
CA GLY A 218 -1.09 -28.32 21.86
C GLY A 218 -2.59 -28.09 21.68
N LEU A 219 -3.36 -28.02 22.77
CA LEU A 219 -4.78 -27.70 22.74
C LEU A 219 -5.04 -26.28 22.24
N VAL A 220 -4.35 -25.29 22.82
CA VAL A 220 -4.46 -23.89 22.39
C VAL A 220 -4.07 -23.74 20.92
N ALA A 221 -2.96 -24.33 20.50
CA ALA A 221 -2.53 -24.32 19.10
C ALA A 221 -3.57 -24.96 18.16
N SER A 222 -4.20 -26.06 18.57
CA SER A 222 -5.26 -26.71 17.78
C SER A 222 -6.51 -25.85 17.63
N VAL A 223 -6.91 -25.13 18.70
CA VAL A 223 -8.05 -24.19 18.65
C VAL A 223 -7.74 -23.02 17.72
N ILE A 224 -6.55 -22.42 17.84
CA ILE A 224 -6.11 -21.32 16.96
C ILE A 224 -6.10 -21.79 15.50
N LYS A 225 -5.56 -22.99 15.22
CA LYS A 225 -5.58 -23.59 13.88
C LYS A 225 -6.99 -23.72 13.32
N SER A 226 -7.91 -24.27 14.10
CA SER A 226 -9.30 -24.48 13.64
C SER A 226 -10.01 -23.16 13.38
N ALA A 227 -9.84 -22.16 14.26
CA ALA A 227 -10.37 -20.80 14.09
C ALA A 227 -9.80 -20.10 12.85
N ALA A 228 -8.47 -20.18 12.63
CA ALA A 228 -7.82 -19.62 11.46
C ALA A 228 -8.31 -20.26 10.14
N LEU A 229 -8.42 -21.58 10.11
CA LEU A 229 -8.93 -22.32 8.94
C LEU A 229 -10.39 -22.00 8.64
N SER A 230 -11.24 -21.89 9.67
CA SER A 230 -12.65 -21.51 9.49
C SER A 230 -12.78 -20.09 8.94
N LYS A 231 -12.01 -19.15 9.48
CA LYS A 231 -11.99 -17.74 9.02
C LYS A 231 -11.49 -17.64 7.58
N LEU A 232 -10.41 -18.35 7.24
CA LEU A 232 -9.90 -18.43 5.86
C LEU A 232 -10.98 -18.99 4.91
N ARG A 233 -11.64 -20.10 5.28
CA ARG A 233 -12.72 -20.69 4.48
C ARG A 233 -13.87 -19.71 4.23
N THR A 234 -14.25 -18.94 5.25
CA THR A 234 -15.29 -17.91 5.13
C THR A 234 -14.87 -16.79 4.19
N ILE A 235 -13.62 -16.29 4.30
CA ILE A 235 -13.07 -15.27 3.41
C ILE A 235 -13.02 -15.78 1.97
N PHE A 236 -12.57 -17.02 1.75
CA PHE A 236 -12.55 -17.63 0.42
C PHE A 236 -13.95 -17.75 -0.18
N LYS A 237 -14.91 -18.29 0.57
CA LYS A 237 -16.31 -18.41 0.08
C LYS A 237 -16.95 -17.07 -0.24
N LYS A 238 -16.58 -16.00 0.48
CA LYS A 238 -17.13 -14.66 0.25
C LYS A 238 -16.53 -13.95 -0.97
N ASN A 239 -15.25 -14.19 -1.25
CA ASN A 239 -14.49 -13.41 -2.24
C ASN A 239 -14.15 -14.18 -3.52
N VAL A 240 -14.33 -15.49 -3.55
CA VAL A 240 -14.04 -16.31 -4.73
C VAL A 240 -15.36 -16.77 -5.34
N PRO A 241 -15.66 -16.40 -6.60
CA PRO A 241 -16.83 -16.90 -7.31
C PRO A 241 -16.83 -18.45 -7.38
N GLU A 242 -18.01 -19.07 -7.28
CA GLU A 242 -18.15 -20.53 -7.32
C GLU A 242 -17.44 -21.21 -8.51
N PRO A 243 -17.47 -20.67 -9.74
CA PRO A 243 -16.77 -21.29 -10.87
C PRO A 243 -15.24 -21.36 -10.71
N LEU A 244 -14.65 -20.50 -9.86
CA LEU A 244 -13.20 -20.45 -9.63
C LEU A 244 -12.73 -21.27 -8.43
N LEU A 245 -13.65 -21.90 -7.68
CA LEU A 245 -13.30 -22.71 -6.49
C LEU A 245 -12.46 -23.93 -6.86
N ASP A 246 -12.76 -24.58 -7.99
CA ASP A 246 -11.99 -25.74 -8.47
C ASP A 246 -10.58 -25.34 -8.91
N ASP A 247 -10.41 -24.13 -9.47
CA ASP A 247 -9.10 -23.61 -9.83
C ASP A 247 -8.24 -23.33 -8.59
N VAL A 248 -8.84 -22.82 -7.51
CA VAL A 248 -8.14 -22.62 -6.23
C VAL A 248 -7.63 -23.94 -5.65
N LEU A 249 -8.41 -25.03 -5.77
CA LEU A 249 -7.98 -26.36 -5.35
C LEU A 249 -6.78 -26.86 -6.19
N THR A 250 -6.72 -26.46 -7.45
CA THR A 250 -5.59 -26.78 -8.35
C THR A 250 -4.31 -26.05 -7.93
N PHE A 251 -4.40 -24.81 -7.43
CA PHE A 251 -3.26 -24.07 -6.89
C PHE A 251 -2.51 -24.81 -5.76
N GLN A 252 -3.22 -25.62 -4.96
CA GLN A 252 -2.58 -26.40 -3.89
C GLN A 252 -1.62 -27.48 -4.41
N LYS A 253 -1.78 -27.87 -5.67
CA LYS A 253 -0.94 -28.89 -6.33
C LYS A 253 0.30 -28.28 -6.98
N LEU A 254 0.36 -26.95 -7.14
CA LEU A 254 1.48 -26.26 -7.77
C LEU A 254 2.70 -26.23 -6.84
N ASP A 255 3.86 -26.20 -7.44
CA ASP A 255 5.13 -25.95 -6.73
C ASP A 255 5.18 -24.51 -6.21
N ILE A 256 5.70 -24.32 -5.00
CA ILE A 256 5.78 -22.99 -4.38
C ILE A 256 6.60 -22.03 -5.23
N SER A 257 7.70 -22.50 -5.80
CA SER A 257 8.54 -21.71 -6.68
C SER A 257 7.79 -21.22 -7.93
N LEU A 258 6.90 -22.04 -8.48
CA LEU A 258 6.04 -21.64 -9.60
C LEU A 258 5.02 -20.58 -9.16
N VAL A 259 4.40 -20.75 -7.98
CA VAL A 259 3.47 -19.77 -7.42
C VAL A 259 4.15 -18.45 -7.14
N GLN A 260 5.38 -18.46 -6.60
CA GLN A 260 6.18 -17.25 -6.40
C GLN A 260 6.47 -16.54 -7.72
N GLN A 261 6.88 -17.27 -8.77
CA GLN A 261 7.11 -16.69 -10.08
C GLN A 261 5.84 -16.08 -10.69
N MET A 262 4.71 -16.78 -10.58
CA MET A 262 3.41 -16.26 -11.03
C MET A 262 3.02 -14.96 -10.30
N LEU A 263 3.22 -14.90 -8.98
CA LEU A 263 2.95 -13.70 -8.18
C LEU A 263 3.90 -12.56 -8.56
N ALA A 264 5.20 -12.85 -8.69
CA ALA A 264 6.19 -11.86 -9.12
C ALA A 264 5.86 -11.28 -10.50
N ASN A 265 5.51 -12.14 -11.48
CA ASN A 265 5.11 -11.70 -12.81
C ASN A 265 3.85 -10.83 -12.81
N ARG A 266 2.83 -11.20 -12.00
CA ARG A 266 1.62 -10.39 -11.84
C ARG A 266 1.90 -9.04 -11.20
N PHE A 267 2.73 -9.03 -10.15
CA PHE A 267 3.13 -7.79 -9.48
C PHE A 267 3.92 -6.88 -10.42
N THR A 268 4.90 -7.42 -11.14
CA THR A 268 5.68 -6.68 -12.14
C THR A 268 4.79 -6.14 -13.27
N SER A 269 3.84 -6.96 -13.75
CA SER A 269 2.87 -6.55 -14.76
C SER A 269 1.98 -5.39 -14.26
N ALA A 270 1.50 -5.47 -13.00
CA ALA A 270 0.71 -4.40 -12.40
C ALA A 270 1.51 -3.10 -12.25
N LEU A 271 2.76 -3.19 -11.80
CA LEU A 271 3.66 -2.04 -11.73
C LEU A 271 3.91 -1.41 -13.10
N THR A 272 4.18 -2.23 -14.12
CA THR A 272 4.36 -1.75 -15.49
C THR A 272 3.10 -1.10 -16.03
N MET A 273 1.92 -1.64 -15.70
CA MET A 273 0.64 -1.04 -16.07
C MET A 273 0.50 0.38 -15.50
N ILE A 274 0.81 0.55 -14.21
CA ILE A 274 0.70 1.86 -13.54
C ILE A 274 1.77 2.82 -14.07
N ASN A 275 3.06 2.42 -14.02
CA ASN A 275 4.17 3.33 -14.28
C ASN A 275 4.36 3.66 -15.75
N ASP A 276 4.18 2.67 -16.60
CA ASP A 276 4.51 2.84 -18.02
C ASP A 276 3.26 3.08 -18.86
N VAL A 277 2.21 2.28 -18.66
CA VAL A 277 1.05 2.38 -19.53
C VAL A 277 0.14 3.54 -19.09
N PHE A 278 -0.27 3.55 -17.81
CA PHE A 278 -1.23 4.54 -17.31
C PHE A 278 -0.65 5.97 -17.34
N LEU A 279 0.55 6.17 -16.80
CA LEU A 279 1.18 7.50 -16.78
C LEU A 279 1.46 8.04 -18.19
N LYS A 280 1.84 7.18 -19.14
CA LYS A 280 2.02 7.59 -20.53
C LYS A 280 0.69 7.93 -21.21
N GLN A 281 -0.38 7.23 -20.86
CA GLN A 281 -1.71 7.52 -21.41
C GLN A 281 -2.23 8.86 -20.88
N MET A 282 -2.07 9.12 -19.58
CA MET A 282 -2.42 10.42 -18.99
C MET A 282 -1.62 11.56 -19.63
N ARG A 283 -0.32 11.35 -19.85
CA ARG A 283 0.52 12.31 -20.56
C ARG A 283 0.02 12.60 -21.97
N ARG A 284 -0.31 11.57 -22.75
CA ARG A 284 -0.86 11.74 -24.11
C ARG A 284 -2.14 12.55 -24.09
N LEU A 285 -3.08 12.24 -23.18
CA LEU A 285 -4.33 12.98 -23.05
C LEU A 285 -4.09 14.46 -22.71
N ASN A 286 -3.14 14.76 -21.81
CA ASN A 286 -2.77 16.13 -21.48
C ASN A 286 -2.18 16.86 -22.69
N TYR A 287 -1.30 16.21 -23.46
CA TYR A 287 -0.78 16.78 -24.69
C TYR A 287 -1.86 16.97 -25.76
N ASP A 288 -2.72 16.00 -25.97
CA ASP A 288 -3.83 16.10 -26.94
C ASP A 288 -4.71 17.30 -26.62
N LEU A 289 -5.06 17.48 -25.33
CA LEU A 289 -5.80 18.64 -24.86
C LEU A 289 -5.02 19.95 -25.06
N PHE A 290 -3.73 19.95 -24.79
CA PHE A 290 -2.85 21.12 -24.98
C PHE A 290 -2.73 21.52 -26.45
N TYR A 291 -2.57 20.52 -27.33
CA TYR A 291 -2.47 20.75 -28.78
C TYR A 291 -3.80 21.11 -29.44
N SER A 292 -4.95 20.70 -28.88
CA SER A 292 -6.26 21.05 -29.40
C SER A 292 -6.64 22.52 -29.15
N LYS A 293 -5.99 23.21 -28.20
CA LYS A 293 -6.28 24.62 -27.90
C LYS A 293 -5.63 25.56 -28.93
N ASP A 294 -6.39 26.10 -29.88
CA ASP A 294 -5.92 27.02 -30.91
C ASP A 294 -5.27 28.28 -30.34
N LYS A 295 -5.76 28.78 -29.21
CA LYS A 295 -5.20 29.97 -28.53
C LYS A 295 -3.72 29.79 -28.13
N LEU A 296 -3.24 28.56 -27.99
CA LEU A 296 -1.88 28.22 -27.59
C LEU A 296 -0.96 27.83 -28.76
N LYS A 297 -1.49 27.75 -29.99
CA LYS A 297 -0.80 27.18 -31.15
C LYS A 297 0.59 27.78 -31.40
N ASN A 298 0.72 29.10 -31.27
CA ASN A 298 1.97 29.83 -31.54
C ASN A 298 2.77 30.18 -30.28
N LYS A 299 2.34 29.69 -29.11
CA LYS A 299 2.90 30.10 -27.80
C LYS A 299 3.56 28.93 -27.07
N ARG A 300 3.71 27.77 -27.69
CA ARG A 300 4.12 26.52 -27.03
C ARG A 300 5.41 25.97 -27.60
N ILE A 301 6.33 25.64 -26.73
CA ILE A 301 7.57 24.89 -27.02
C ILE A 301 7.60 23.68 -26.10
N VAL A 302 7.74 22.49 -26.67
CA VAL A 302 7.95 21.25 -25.93
C VAL A 302 9.41 20.86 -26.10
N ALA A 303 10.20 21.08 -25.06
CA ALA A 303 11.57 20.63 -25.01
C ALA A 303 11.56 19.17 -24.56
N LEU A 304 11.86 18.25 -25.49
CA LEU A 304 12.19 16.88 -25.15
C LEU A 304 13.69 16.86 -24.85
N PRO A 305 14.09 16.64 -23.60
CA PRO A 305 15.50 16.45 -23.32
C PRO A 305 15.96 15.27 -24.12
N PHE A 306 17.05 15.46 -24.80
CA PHE A 306 17.70 14.54 -25.72
C PHE A 306 17.61 13.08 -25.24
N LEU A 307 16.75 12.33 -25.84
CA LEU A 307 16.97 10.90 -25.98
C LEU A 307 17.96 10.75 -27.13
N GLY A 308 19.23 10.98 -26.79
CA GLY A 308 20.32 10.53 -27.63
C GLY A 308 20.08 9.06 -27.90
N HIS A 309 20.01 8.80 -29.16
CA HIS A 309 20.04 7.58 -29.94
C HIS A 309 18.76 7.32 -30.70
N ARG A 310 18.87 7.72 -31.93
CA ARG A 310 18.14 7.14 -33.06
C ARG A 310 18.34 5.61 -33.13
#